data_feaec393194d1036701fea8e07e7a855
#
_entry.id   feaec393194d1036701fea8e07e7a855
#
_cell.length_a   1.000
_cell.length_b   1.000
_cell.length_c   1.000
_cell.angle_alpha   90.00
_cell.angle_beta   90.00
_cell.angle_gamma   90.00
#
_symmetry.space_group_name_H-M   'P 1'
#
loop_
_entity.id
_entity.type
_entity.pdbx_description
1 polymer ?
#
loop_
_entity_poly.entity_id
_entity_poly.type
_entity_poly.pdbx_seq_one_letter_code
_entity_poly.pdbx_strand_id
1 'polypeptide(L)'
;LDDTKKDDKAYLPIEFKRSEAHKKSCNSIRVNSWKNECLYLDWNEETKNAKLKNIANSIISYGQNGPDIIALQEVENNNILNQLLDLLKPYGYIDSVLIEGKDYRGIDTALISKFKIVDSMLHYIKFSGEFEGKDTRPILDATLEVNGEKLKIYNVHFPSGFHDVSMRIDPLDVLSGLLKSHNYPTIALGDFNVNTKEDSKL
;
A
#
# COMPACT_ATOMS: atom_id res chain seq x y z
N LEU A 1 5.34 -4.29 -1.92
CA LEU A 1 6.21 -5.06 -1.04
C LEU A 1 5.66 -6.47 -0.91
N ASP A 2 6.37 -7.46 -1.45
CA ASP A 2 5.85 -8.80 -1.70
C ASP A 2 6.64 -9.83 -0.90
N ASP A 3 5.97 -10.90 -0.46
CA ASP A 3 6.63 -12.07 0.11
C ASP A 3 7.13 -13.02 -1.02
N THR A 4 7.52 -14.23 -0.70
CA THR A 4 8.05 -15.20 -1.69
C THR A 4 7.04 -16.29 -2.06
N LYS A 5 5.76 -16.10 -1.77
CA LYS A 5 4.71 -17.06 -2.10
C LYS A 5 4.27 -17.00 -3.57
N LYS A 6 3.56 -18.02 -4.03
CA LYS A 6 3.28 -18.24 -5.46
C LYS A 6 2.03 -17.50 -5.98
N ASP A 7 1.56 -16.49 -5.33
CA ASP A 7 0.37 -15.72 -5.71
C ASP A 7 0.66 -14.59 -6.72
N ASP A 8 1.90 -14.12 -6.81
CA ASP A 8 2.33 -13.19 -7.86
C ASP A 8 3.17 -13.88 -8.95
N LYS A 9 3.10 -13.36 -10.18
CA LYS A 9 3.85 -13.90 -11.32
C LYS A 9 5.26 -13.36 -11.44
N ALA A 10 5.49 -12.14 -10.99
CA ALA A 10 6.78 -11.46 -11.09
C ALA A 10 7.65 -11.73 -9.86
N TYR A 11 7.05 -11.71 -8.68
CA TYR A 11 7.75 -11.82 -7.39
C TYR A 11 7.82 -13.25 -6.89
N LEU A 12 8.47 -14.12 -7.69
CA LEU A 12 8.69 -15.54 -7.43
C LEU A 12 10.17 -15.89 -7.46
N PRO A 13 10.64 -16.89 -6.68
CA PRO A 13 11.93 -17.53 -6.90
C PRO A 13 12.07 -18.07 -8.32
N ILE A 14 13.26 -17.92 -8.90
CA ILE A 14 13.53 -18.24 -10.33
C ILE A 14 13.20 -19.68 -10.70
N GLU A 15 13.29 -20.62 -9.75
CA GLU A 15 12.95 -22.02 -9.96
C GLU A 15 11.49 -22.26 -10.36
N PHE A 16 10.57 -21.39 -9.90
CA PHE A 16 9.14 -21.46 -10.26
C PHE A 16 8.81 -20.82 -11.61
N LYS A 17 9.76 -20.08 -12.21
CA LYS A 17 9.59 -19.38 -13.49
C LYS A 17 9.99 -20.20 -14.72
N ARG A 18 10.41 -21.44 -14.53
CA ARG A 18 10.96 -22.28 -15.61
C ARG A 18 9.94 -22.94 -16.53
N SER A 19 8.66 -23.00 -16.13
CA SER A 19 7.62 -23.66 -16.91
C SER A 19 7.29 -22.90 -18.21
N GLU A 20 6.96 -23.62 -19.27
CA GLU A 20 6.53 -23.02 -20.54
C GLU A 20 5.23 -22.22 -20.40
N ALA A 21 4.33 -22.64 -19.49
CA ALA A 21 3.12 -21.90 -19.16
C ALA A 21 3.43 -20.52 -18.55
N HIS A 22 4.38 -20.45 -17.60
CA HIS A 22 4.85 -19.20 -17.01
C HIS A 22 5.48 -18.28 -18.08
N LYS A 23 6.42 -18.79 -18.86
CA LYS A 23 7.08 -18.05 -19.93
C LYS A 23 6.07 -17.50 -20.95
N LYS A 24 5.09 -18.31 -21.35
CA LYS A 24 4.02 -17.88 -22.24
C LYS A 24 3.20 -16.74 -21.63
N SER A 25 2.84 -16.84 -20.35
CA SER A 25 2.11 -15.78 -19.64
C SER A 25 2.92 -14.48 -19.56
N CYS A 26 4.22 -14.56 -19.19
CA CYS A 26 5.09 -13.37 -19.13
C CYS A 26 5.29 -12.74 -20.53
N ASN A 27 5.41 -13.55 -21.57
CA ASN A 27 5.59 -13.07 -22.94
C ASN A 27 4.39 -12.26 -23.47
N SER A 28 3.21 -12.39 -22.88
CA SER A 28 2.03 -11.59 -23.22
C SER A 28 2.07 -10.16 -22.64
N ILE A 29 2.98 -9.88 -21.73
CA ILE A 29 3.14 -8.55 -21.11
C ILE A 29 3.73 -7.59 -22.16
N ARG A 30 3.07 -6.45 -22.36
CA ARG A 30 3.47 -5.45 -23.37
C ARG A 30 4.63 -4.56 -22.91
N VAL A 31 4.74 -4.29 -21.62
CA VAL A 31 5.79 -3.44 -21.05
C VAL A 31 7.04 -4.28 -20.84
N ASN A 32 8.13 -3.95 -21.54
CA ASN A 32 9.36 -4.74 -21.54
C ASN A 32 10.00 -4.90 -20.16
N SER A 33 9.99 -3.85 -19.31
CA SER A 33 10.51 -3.95 -17.93
C SER A 33 9.73 -4.99 -17.12
N TRP A 34 8.40 -4.92 -17.12
CA TRP A 34 7.55 -5.86 -16.39
C TRP A 34 7.64 -7.29 -16.94
N LYS A 35 7.80 -7.41 -18.28
CA LYS A 35 8.05 -8.71 -18.90
C LYS A 35 9.36 -9.31 -18.42
N ASN A 36 10.43 -8.52 -18.35
CA ASN A 36 11.72 -8.98 -17.87
C ASN A 36 11.69 -9.36 -16.38
N GLU A 37 11.00 -8.59 -15.55
CA GLU A 37 10.77 -8.93 -14.14
C GLU A 37 10.02 -10.26 -14.03
N CYS A 38 8.93 -10.43 -14.75
CA CYS A 38 8.16 -11.65 -14.79
C CYS A 38 9.02 -12.87 -15.17
N LEU A 39 9.91 -12.73 -16.15
CA LEU A 39 10.73 -13.84 -16.67
C LEU A 39 11.98 -14.13 -15.84
N TYR A 40 12.65 -13.08 -15.34
CA TYR A 40 14.05 -13.19 -14.90
C TYR A 40 14.33 -12.69 -13.50
N LEU A 41 13.42 -11.90 -12.88
CA LEU A 41 13.61 -11.48 -11.50
C LEU A 41 13.61 -12.69 -10.58
N ASP A 42 14.72 -12.94 -9.89
CA ASP A 42 14.77 -13.95 -8.83
C ASP A 42 14.34 -13.33 -7.50
N TRP A 43 13.04 -13.48 -7.18
CA TRP A 43 12.47 -12.98 -5.94
C TRP A 43 12.52 -14.08 -4.87
N ASN A 44 13.71 -14.34 -4.39
CA ASN A 44 13.97 -15.31 -3.32
C ASN A 44 14.07 -14.62 -1.94
N GLU A 45 14.23 -15.41 -0.89
CA GLU A 45 14.35 -14.91 0.49
C GLU A 45 15.49 -13.90 0.66
N GLU A 46 16.62 -14.09 -0.01
CA GLU A 46 17.76 -13.18 0.06
C GLU A 46 17.41 -11.81 -0.55
N THR A 47 16.84 -11.81 -1.75
CA THR A 47 16.42 -10.60 -2.47
C THR A 47 15.32 -9.85 -1.69
N LYS A 48 14.32 -10.57 -1.19
CA LYS A 48 13.27 -10.01 -0.35
C LYS A 48 13.85 -9.37 0.91
N ASN A 49 14.71 -10.08 1.63
CA ASN A 49 15.32 -9.58 2.87
C ASN A 49 16.25 -8.38 2.62
N ALA A 50 16.96 -8.35 1.49
CA ALA A 50 17.74 -7.17 1.09
C ALA A 50 16.84 -5.95 0.84
N LYS A 51 15.70 -6.11 0.14
CA LYS A 51 14.72 -5.04 -0.06
C LYS A 51 14.12 -4.55 1.26
N LEU A 52 13.71 -5.47 2.15
CA LEU A 52 13.19 -5.11 3.48
C LEU A 52 14.20 -4.27 4.28
N LYS A 53 15.46 -4.70 4.33
CA LYS A 53 16.54 -3.96 5.01
C LYS A 53 16.76 -2.58 4.40
N ASN A 54 16.74 -2.46 3.08
CA ASN A 54 16.90 -1.18 2.39
C ASN A 54 15.74 -0.23 2.69
N ILE A 55 14.50 -0.73 2.74
CA ILE A 55 13.32 0.05 3.13
C ILE A 55 13.44 0.50 4.59
N ALA A 56 13.76 -0.43 5.51
CA ALA A 56 13.95 -0.09 6.92
C ALA A 56 15.05 0.96 7.11
N ASN A 57 16.20 0.81 6.44
CA ASN A 57 17.30 1.78 6.49
C ASN A 57 16.87 3.16 5.95
N SER A 58 16.09 3.19 4.87
CA SER A 58 15.57 4.45 4.32
C SER A 58 14.63 5.14 5.30
N ILE A 59 13.75 4.38 5.96
CA ILE A 59 12.83 4.91 6.98
C ILE A 59 13.60 5.50 8.17
N ILE A 60 14.53 4.74 8.76
CA ILE A 60 15.27 5.17 9.96
C ILE A 60 16.27 6.29 9.69
N SER A 61 16.69 6.47 8.42
CA SER A 61 17.57 7.59 8.04
C SER A 61 16.88 8.95 8.10
N TYR A 62 15.55 8.98 8.13
CA TYR A 62 14.79 10.22 8.25
C TYR A 62 14.76 10.69 9.72
N GLY A 63 15.37 11.82 10.01
CA GLY A 63 15.45 12.38 11.35
C GLY A 63 16.26 11.50 12.32
N GLN A 64 15.80 11.43 13.56
CA GLN A 64 16.35 10.54 14.59
C GLN A 64 15.46 9.30 14.73
N ASN A 65 15.86 8.16 14.15
CA ASN A 65 15.12 6.90 14.19
C ASN A 65 13.80 6.86 13.38
N GLY A 66 13.69 7.62 12.31
CA GLY A 66 12.54 7.63 11.42
C GLY A 66 11.33 8.41 11.94
N PRO A 67 10.29 8.60 11.09
CA PRO A 67 9.04 9.28 11.46
C PRO A 67 8.24 8.46 12.47
N ASP A 68 7.33 9.07 13.21
CA ASP A 68 6.54 8.38 14.23
C ASP A 68 5.44 7.49 13.62
N ILE A 69 4.95 7.84 12.44
CA ILE A 69 3.90 7.13 11.71
C ILE A 69 4.36 6.95 10.26
N ILE A 70 4.20 5.75 9.73
CA ILE A 70 4.55 5.40 8.36
C ILE A 70 3.30 4.84 7.67
N ALA A 71 2.89 5.47 6.58
CA ALA A 71 1.90 4.91 5.68
C ALA A 71 2.58 4.27 4.48
N LEU A 72 2.18 3.06 4.19
CA LEU A 72 2.70 2.25 3.09
C LEU A 72 1.57 1.97 2.10
N GLN A 73 1.90 1.96 0.83
CA GLN A 73 1.06 1.50 -0.26
C GLN A 73 1.73 0.29 -0.92
N GLU A 74 0.93 -0.54 -1.60
CA GLU A 74 1.41 -1.72 -2.32
C GLU A 74 2.14 -2.70 -1.40
N VAL A 75 1.50 -3.01 -0.28
CA VAL A 75 1.92 -4.06 0.65
C VAL A 75 1.05 -5.28 0.43
N GLU A 76 1.66 -6.41 0.13
CA GLU A 76 0.95 -7.61 -0.28
C GLU A 76 0.10 -8.22 0.85
N ASN A 77 0.67 -8.35 2.05
CA ASN A 77 -0.02 -9.03 3.15
C ASN A 77 0.60 -8.71 4.52
N ASN A 78 -0.05 -9.19 5.58
CA ASN A 78 0.43 -9.03 6.96
C ASN A 78 1.77 -9.73 7.23
N ASN A 79 2.09 -10.81 6.52
CA ASN A 79 3.36 -11.53 6.72
C ASN A 79 4.55 -10.61 6.39
N ILE A 80 4.53 -9.96 5.23
CA ILE A 80 5.62 -9.09 4.80
C ILE A 80 5.65 -7.78 5.61
N LEU A 81 4.48 -7.26 6.01
CA LEU A 81 4.37 -6.09 6.88
C LEU A 81 5.03 -6.35 8.25
N ASN A 82 4.76 -7.51 8.85
CA ASN A 82 5.34 -7.90 10.13
C ASN A 82 6.86 -8.07 10.05
N GLN A 83 7.38 -8.61 8.95
CA GLN A 83 8.83 -8.70 8.74
C GLN A 83 9.49 -7.31 8.67
N LEU A 84 8.82 -6.32 8.06
CA LEU A 84 9.30 -4.93 8.07
C LEU A 84 9.21 -4.32 9.47
N LEU A 85 8.10 -4.52 10.18
CA LEU A 85 7.93 -4.06 11.56
C LEU A 85 9.03 -4.62 12.47
N ASP A 86 9.37 -5.91 12.34
CA ASP A 86 10.41 -6.54 13.17
C ASP A 86 11.78 -5.85 12.99
N LEU A 87 12.11 -5.40 11.78
CA LEU A 87 13.31 -4.61 11.53
C LEU A 87 13.26 -3.20 12.14
N LEU A 88 12.06 -2.66 12.34
CA LEU A 88 11.83 -1.32 12.84
C LEU A 88 11.62 -1.26 14.37
N LYS A 89 11.30 -2.38 15.03
CA LYS A 89 11.12 -2.46 16.48
C LYS A 89 12.26 -1.84 17.31
N PRO A 90 13.55 -2.03 16.96
CA PRO A 90 14.66 -1.40 17.69
C PRO A 90 14.64 0.14 17.67
N TYR A 91 13.86 0.74 16.77
CA TYR A 91 13.74 2.19 16.59
C TYR A 91 12.44 2.76 17.17
N GLY A 92 11.74 1.96 18.00
CA GLY A 92 10.55 2.39 18.74
C GLY A 92 9.21 2.12 18.05
N TYR A 93 9.17 1.45 16.90
CA TYR A 93 7.91 1.04 16.28
C TYR A 93 7.32 -0.17 17.01
N ILE A 94 6.05 -0.06 17.40
CA ILE A 94 5.40 -1.03 18.28
C ILE A 94 4.17 -1.68 17.67
N ASP A 95 3.57 -1.07 16.64
CA ASP A 95 2.30 -1.54 16.10
C ASP A 95 2.21 -1.34 14.59
N SER A 96 1.38 -2.16 13.96
CA SER A 96 1.10 -2.08 12.53
C SER A 96 -0.29 -2.59 12.20
N VAL A 97 -0.85 -2.13 11.10
CA VAL A 97 -2.13 -2.63 10.58
C VAL A 97 -2.09 -2.70 9.06
N LEU A 98 -2.58 -3.81 8.54
CA LEU A 98 -3.02 -4.04 7.19
C LEU A 98 -4.31 -4.85 7.27
N ILE A 99 -5.36 -4.38 6.61
CA ILE A 99 -6.59 -5.14 6.40
C ILE A 99 -6.63 -5.45 4.91
N GLU A 100 -6.64 -6.73 4.57
CA GLU A 100 -6.64 -7.17 3.17
C GLU A 100 -7.92 -6.71 2.47
N GLY A 101 -7.74 -6.01 1.36
CA GLY A 101 -8.81 -5.57 0.49
C GLY A 101 -9.29 -6.68 -0.45
N LYS A 102 -10.03 -6.29 -1.49
CA LYS A 102 -10.53 -7.22 -2.51
C LYS A 102 -9.60 -7.35 -3.73
N ASP A 103 -8.53 -6.55 -3.79
CA ASP A 103 -7.60 -6.58 -4.91
C ASP A 103 -6.76 -7.85 -4.87
N TYR A 104 -7.02 -8.75 -5.82
CA TYR A 104 -6.33 -10.04 -5.92
C TYR A 104 -4.81 -9.95 -6.14
N ARG A 105 -4.29 -8.74 -6.44
CA ARG A 105 -2.86 -8.50 -6.64
C ARG A 105 -2.11 -8.28 -5.32
N GLY A 106 -2.81 -8.23 -4.18
CA GLY A 106 -2.18 -7.97 -2.89
C GLY A 106 -1.46 -6.61 -2.86
N ILE A 107 -2.14 -5.53 -3.27
CA ILE A 107 -1.58 -4.17 -3.27
C ILE A 107 -2.32 -3.27 -2.29
N ASP A 108 -2.36 -3.71 -1.06
CA ASP A 108 -3.08 -3.05 0.02
C ASP A 108 -2.32 -1.84 0.60
N THR A 109 -3.04 -1.07 1.39
CA THR A 109 -2.48 0.01 2.20
C THR A 109 -2.22 -0.49 3.62
N ALA A 110 -1.11 -0.05 4.21
CA ALA A 110 -0.71 -0.44 5.55
C ALA A 110 -0.19 0.74 6.37
N LEU A 111 -0.19 0.59 7.69
CA LEU A 111 0.37 1.55 8.62
C LEU A 111 1.34 0.86 9.58
N ILE A 112 2.46 1.51 9.88
CA ILE A 112 3.38 1.15 10.97
C ILE A 112 3.53 2.37 11.86
N SER A 113 3.54 2.17 13.19
CA SER A 113 3.50 3.27 14.14
C SER A 113 4.35 3.01 15.39
N LYS A 114 4.90 4.10 15.95
CA LYS A 114 5.45 4.14 17.31
C LYS A 114 4.38 4.30 18.39
N PHE A 115 3.12 4.51 18.00
CA PHE A 115 1.96 4.62 18.86
C PHE A 115 1.06 3.41 18.67
N LYS A 116 0.28 3.09 19.71
CA LYS A 116 -0.69 1.99 19.64
C LYS A 116 -1.83 2.32 18.68
N ILE A 117 -2.15 1.39 17.81
CA ILE A 117 -3.33 1.41 16.96
C ILE A 117 -4.50 0.79 17.75
N VAL A 118 -5.50 1.60 18.09
CA VAL A 118 -6.61 1.16 18.96
C VAL A 118 -7.86 0.78 18.19
N ASP A 119 -7.95 1.17 16.91
CA ASP A 119 -9.07 0.81 16.03
C ASP A 119 -8.62 0.91 14.57
N SER A 120 -9.20 0.08 13.69
CA SER A 120 -8.95 0.15 12.26
C SER A 120 -10.06 -0.47 11.43
N MET A 121 -10.32 0.10 10.25
CA MET A 121 -11.29 -0.41 9.29
C MET A 121 -11.00 0.03 7.86
N LEU A 122 -11.66 -0.60 6.89
CA LEU A 122 -11.60 -0.22 5.48
C LEU A 122 -12.89 0.49 5.06
N HIS A 123 -12.75 1.64 4.39
CA HIS A 123 -13.84 2.31 3.70
C HIS A 123 -13.76 2.02 2.20
N TYR A 124 -14.70 1.22 1.70
CA TYR A 124 -14.78 0.85 0.29
C TYR A 124 -15.37 2.01 -0.53
N ILE A 125 -14.76 2.28 -1.67
CA ILE A 125 -15.23 3.28 -2.61
C ILE A 125 -16.32 2.66 -3.49
N LYS A 126 -17.45 3.35 -3.60
CA LYS A 126 -18.49 3.02 -4.59
C LYS A 126 -18.42 4.07 -5.68
N PHE A 127 -18.07 3.62 -6.87
CA PHE A 127 -18.06 4.49 -8.03
C PHE A 127 -19.48 4.80 -8.51
N SER A 128 -19.66 6.01 -9.03
CA SER A 128 -20.89 6.51 -9.62
C SER A 128 -20.75 6.76 -11.13
N GLY A 129 -21.88 7.06 -11.81
CA GLY A 129 -21.90 7.43 -13.21
C GLY A 129 -21.29 6.37 -14.14
N GLU A 130 -20.38 6.79 -15.01
CA GLU A 130 -19.74 5.92 -15.99
C GLU A 130 -18.79 4.87 -15.39
N PHE A 131 -18.40 5.04 -14.13
CA PHE A 131 -17.54 4.12 -13.41
C PHE A 131 -18.29 3.16 -12.48
N GLU A 132 -19.62 3.18 -12.48
CA GLU A 132 -20.44 2.28 -11.67
C GLU A 132 -20.01 0.82 -11.88
N GLY A 133 -19.85 0.08 -10.78
CA GLY A 133 -19.37 -1.31 -10.79
C GLY A 133 -17.86 -1.49 -10.96
N LYS A 134 -17.08 -0.41 -11.12
CA LYS A 134 -15.62 -0.47 -10.98
C LYS A 134 -15.24 -0.65 -9.51
N ASP A 135 -14.02 -1.12 -9.29
CA ASP A 135 -13.44 -1.29 -7.94
C ASP A 135 -12.07 -0.60 -7.85
N THR A 136 -11.68 -0.25 -6.64
CA THR A 136 -10.37 0.31 -6.31
C THR A 136 -10.00 -0.04 -4.88
N ARG A 137 -8.76 0.24 -4.47
CA ARG A 137 -8.33 0.05 -3.09
C ARG A 137 -9.18 0.90 -2.15
N PRO A 138 -9.64 0.31 -1.03
CA PRO A 138 -10.34 1.06 0.00
C PRO A 138 -9.41 2.03 0.73
N ILE A 139 -9.99 3.00 1.42
CA ILE A 139 -9.25 3.86 2.35
C ILE A 139 -9.05 3.08 3.66
N LEU A 140 -7.81 2.93 4.10
CA LEU A 140 -7.50 2.42 5.44
C LEU A 140 -7.69 3.54 6.46
N ASP A 141 -8.63 3.35 7.36
CA ASP A 141 -8.87 4.20 8.54
C ASP A 141 -8.23 3.54 9.75
N ALA A 142 -7.31 4.22 10.40
CA ALA A 142 -6.71 3.79 11.66
C ALA A 142 -6.82 4.88 12.71
N THR A 143 -7.12 4.48 13.95
CA THR A 143 -7.12 5.38 15.13
C THR A 143 -5.94 5.01 16.01
N LEU A 144 -5.07 5.97 16.26
CA LEU A 144 -3.92 5.83 17.14
C LEU A 144 -4.18 6.50 18.49
N GLU A 145 -3.57 5.96 19.54
CA GLU A 145 -3.50 6.62 20.84
C GLU A 145 -2.15 7.32 20.99
N VAL A 146 -2.17 8.65 21.03
CA VAL A 146 -0.98 9.49 21.13
C VAL A 146 -1.08 10.33 22.39
N ASN A 147 -0.27 10.04 23.41
CA ASN A 147 -0.27 10.75 24.70
C ASN A 147 -1.66 10.80 25.37
N GLY A 148 -2.46 9.75 25.24
CA GLY A 148 -3.82 9.67 25.77
C GLY A 148 -4.91 10.31 24.92
N GLU A 149 -4.55 10.90 23.80
CA GLU A 149 -5.47 11.50 22.83
C GLU A 149 -5.60 10.60 21.58
N LYS A 150 -6.76 10.67 20.91
CA LYS A 150 -6.98 9.95 19.65
C LYS A 150 -6.53 10.77 18.46
N LEU A 151 -5.76 10.14 17.57
CA LEU A 151 -5.37 10.66 16.26
C LEU A 151 -5.92 9.73 15.18
N LYS A 152 -6.67 10.28 14.23
CA LYS A 152 -7.16 9.55 13.05
C LYS A 152 -6.17 9.63 11.89
N ILE A 153 -5.92 8.50 11.26
CA ILE A 153 -5.11 8.41 10.05
C ILE A 153 -5.94 7.77 8.94
N TYR A 154 -6.04 8.46 7.80
CA TYR A 154 -6.58 7.89 6.56
C TYR A 154 -5.43 7.65 5.59
N ASN A 155 -5.13 6.39 5.30
CA ASN A 155 -4.14 6.03 4.30
C ASN A 155 -4.83 5.65 2.99
N VAL A 156 -4.49 6.37 1.92
CA VAL A 156 -5.13 6.25 0.61
C VAL A 156 -4.19 5.73 -0.46
N HIS A 157 -4.74 5.00 -1.44
CA HIS A 157 -4.08 4.68 -2.70
C HIS A 157 -5.14 4.73 -3.81
N PHE A 158 -5.31 5.91 -4.40
CA PHE A 158 -6.37 6.20 -5.37
C PHE A 158 -6.05 5.66 -6.77
N PRO A 159 -7.04 5.62 -7.69
CA PRO A 159 -6.82 5.19 -9.07
C PRO A 159 -5.64 5.91 -9.72
N SER A 160 -4.76 5.15 -10.36
CA SER A 160 -3.51 5.68 -10.95
C SER A 160 -3.78 6.61 -12.12
N GLY A 161 -2.78 7.40 -12.50
CA GLY A 161 -2.84 8.32 -13.63
C GLY A 161 -3.05 7.66 -15.01
N PHE A 162 -3.07 6.31 -15.10
CA PHE A 162 -3.52 5.59 -16.31
C PHE A 162 -5.04 5.57 -16.49
N HIS A 163 -5.78 5.85 -15.42
CA HIS A 163 -7.23 5.95 -15.43
C HIS A 163 -7.66 7.41 -15.72
N ASP A 164 -8.92 7.57 -16.13
CA ASP A 164 -9.49 8.91 -16.26
C ASP A 164 -9.38 9.66 -14.93
N VAL A 165 -9.10 10.97 -15.00
CA VAL A 165 -8.94 11.82 -13.83
C VAL A 165 -10.21 11.83 -12.95
N SER A 166 -11.38 11.80 -13.56
CA SER A 166 -12.67 11.79 -12.88
C SER A 166 -12.91 10.54 -12.01
N MET A 167 -12.19 9.42 -12.25
CA MET A 167 -12.22 8.28 -11.32
C MET A 167 -11.71 8.61 -9.91
N ARG A 168 -11.04 9.73 -9.71
CA ARG A 168 -10.57 10.15 -8.38
C ARG A 168 -11.57 11.00 -7.61
N ILE A 169 -12.67 11.43 -8.26
CA ILE A 169 -13.71 12.27 -7.62
C ILE A 169 -14.41 11.48 -6.50
N ASP A 170 -14.99 10.31 -6.79
CA ASP A 170 -15.68 9.50 -5.77
C ASP A 170 -14.78 9.16 -4.57
N PRO A 171 -13.51 8.69 -4.73
CA PRO A 171 -12.59 8.52 -3.63
C PRO A 171 -12.33 9.80 -2.80
N LEU A 172 -12.21 10.96 -3.44
CA LEU A 172 -12.02 12.23 -2.77
C LEU A 172 -13.27 12.65 -1.98
N ASP A 173 -14.46 12.42 -2.54
CA ASP A 173 -15.75 12.69 -1.87
C ASP A 173 -15.93 11.81 -0.62
N VAL A 174 -15.59 10.52 -0.74
CA VAL A 174 -15.60 9.60 0.41
C VAL A 174 -14.64 10.09 1.49
N LEU A 175 -13.39 10.42 1.14
CA LEU A 175 -12.41 10.95 2.08
C LEU A 175 -12.90 12.27 2.72
N SER A 176 -13.45 13.19 1.94
CA SER A 176 -14.02 14.45 2.44
C SER A 176 -15.14 14.21 3.45
N GLY A 177 -16.01 13.23 3.19
CA GLY A 177 -17.06 12.81 4.13
C GLY A 177 -16.48 12.28 5.43
N LEU A 178 -15.46 11.42 5.35
CA LEU A 178 -14.79 10.86 6.52
C LEU A 178 -14.12 11.94 7.37
N LEU A 179 -13.41 12.88 6.75
CA LEU A 179 -12.78 14.00 7.45
C LEU A 179 -13.76 14.87 8.24
N LYS A 180 -15.02 14.92 7.82
CA LYS A 180 -16.11 15.70 8.48
C LYS A 180 -16.89 14.89 9.50
N SER A 181 -16.69 13.56 9.58
CA SER A 181 -17.54 12.66 10.38
C SER A 181 -17.23 12.65 11.87
N HIS A 182 -16.13 13.28 12.31
CA HIS A 182 -15.68 13.30 13.71
C HIS A 182 -14.83 14.55 14.00
N ASN A 183 -14.55 14.77 15.30
CA ASN A 183 -13.77 15.92 15.78
C ASN A 183 -12.35 15.57 16.25
N TYR A 184 -11.85 14.36 15.94
CA TYR A 184 -10.47 14.00 16.29
C TYR A 184 -9.48 14.72 15.37
N PRO A 185 -8.28 15.09 15.87
CA PRO A 185 -7.16 15.43 15.01
C PRO A 185 -6.97 14.34 13.94
N THR A 186 -6.78 14.74 12.69
CA THR A 186 -6.81 13.81 11.56
C THR A 186 -5.72 14.14 10.56
N ILE A 187 -5.08 13.11 10.04
CA ILE A 187 -4.13 13.20 8.94
C ILE A 187 -4.62 12.26 7.82
N ALA A 188 -4.78 12.81 6.61
CA ALA A 188 -4.94 12.01 5.40
C ALA A 188 -3.62 12.01 4.64
N LEU A 189 -3.13 10.84 4.28
CA LEU A 189 -1.84 10.67 3.63
C LEU A 189 -1.86 9.44 2.72
N GLY A 190 -0.86 9.29 1.86
CA GLY A 190 -0.77 8.16 0.94
C GLY A 190 -0.60 8.61 -0.52
N ASP A 191 -0.90 7.71 -1.45
CA ASP A 191 -0.84 8.01 -2.87
C ASP A 191 -2.20 8.42 -3.42
N PHE A 192 -2.41 9.72 -3.53
CA PHE A 192 -3.62 10.31 -4.10
C PHE A 192 -3.68 10.17 -5.62
N ASN A 193 -2.55 9.88 -6.27
CA ASN A 193 -2.41 9.80 -7.73
C ASN A 193 -2.90 11.06 -8.47
N VAL A 194 -2.81 12.21 -7.82
CA VAL A 194 -3.18 13.53 -8.38
C VAL A 194 -1.91 14.31 -8.68
N ASN A 195 -1.81 14.90 -9.84
CA ASN A 195 -0.73 15.79 -10.20
C ASN A 195 -1.24 17.24 -10.36
N THR A 196 -0.32 18.20 -10.30
CA THR A 196 -0.65 19.64 -10.34
C THR A 196 -1.38 20.10 -11.61
N LYS A 197 -1.33 19.31 -12.71
CA LYS A 197 -2.06 19.63 -13.95
C LYS A 197 -3.52 19.20 -13.89
N GLU A 198 -3.90 18.42 -12.88
CA GLU A 198 -5.26 17.87 -12.71
C GLU A 198 -6.08 18.66 -11.70
N ASP A 199 -5.48 19.53 -10.87
CA ASP A 199 -6.16 20.31 -9.83
C ASP A 199 -7.45 21.04 -10.30
N SER A 200 -7.45 21.54 -11.54
CA SER A 200 -8.62 22.23 -12.10
C SER A 200 -9.73 21.29 -12.56
N LYS A 201 -9.53 19.98 -12.52
CA LYS A 201 -10.47 18.94 -12.98
C LYS A 201 -11.05 18.12 -11.83
N LEU A 202 -10.48 18.24 -10.64
CA LEU A 202 -10.88 17.62 -9.37
C LEU A 202 -11.45 18.65 -8.41
#